data_9299a9938fa08ead64b57916dda6fc7a
#
_entry.id   9299a9938fa08ead64b57916dda6fc7a
#
_cell.length_a   1.000
_cell.length_b   1.000
_cell.length_c   1.000
_cell.angle_alpha   90.00
_cell.angle_beta   90.00
_cell.angle_gamma   90.00
#
_symmetry.space_group_name_H-M   'P 1'
#
loop_
_entity.id
_entity.type
_entity.pdbx_description
1 polymer ?
#
loop_
_entity_poly.entity_id
_entity_poly.type
_entity_poly.pdbx_seq_one_letter_code
_entity_poly.pdbx_strand_id
1 'polypeptide(L)'
;MQKNQKKGSSVQDLLGIKTFTRYGLSTKNGELVFYLVSPTNISVLSHTSIETKIHHLMMLLSTHPEIEIVCTDSQECFDDNKAFLLNRLREEQNPQVRKLLRKDVDFLDRAQAEMSTARQFLFVLRCKNMKPEQVFTAANAVEKTVSEQGFEAHRMKKAEIKRFLATYFEASMNGDAMPDGDGEQYLEQEEEDA
;
A
#
# COMPACT_ATOMS: atom_id res chain seq x y z
N MET A 1 -8.42 47.77 -7.13
CA MET A 1 -8.67 46.56 -7.92
C MET A 1 -7.71 45.48 -7.42
N GLN A 2 -8.13 44.64 -6.48
CA GLN A 2 -7.34 43.52 -6.00
C GLN A 2 -7.42 42.40 -7.04
N LYS A 3 -6.27 42.02 -7.61
CA LYS A 3 -6.12 40.85 -8.47
C LYS A 3 -6.33 39.60 -7.58
N ASN A 4 -7.44 38.92 -7.73
CA ASN A 4 -7.63 37.55 -7.24
C ASN A 4 -6.60 36.66 -7.94
N GLN A 5 -5.48 36.37 -7.30
CA GLN A 5 -4.60 35.29 -7.70
C GLN A 5 -5.38 33.99 -7.49
N LYS A 6 -5.73 33.33 -8.59
CA LYS A 6 -6.22 31.94 -8.54
C LYS A 6 -5.12 31.11 -7.88
N LYS A 7 -5.32 30.69 -6.64
CA LYS A 7 -4.50 29.65 -6.00
C LYS A 7 -4.53 28.43 -6.92
N GLY A 8 -3.38 28.06 -7.48
CA GLY A 8 -3.27 26.82 -8.25
C GLY A 8 -3.68 25.66 -7.37
N SER A 9 -4.57 24.79 -7.84
CA SER A 9 -4.89 23.56 -7.11
C SER A 9 -3.68 22.63 -7.13
N SER A 10 -3.30 22.10 -5.98
CA SER A 10 -2.24 21.10 -5.90
C SER A 10 -2.68 19.79 -6.57
N VAL A 11 -1.72 18.94 -6.97
CA VAL A 11 -2.02 17.59 -7.48
C VAL A 11 -2.83 16.80 -6.45
N GLN A 12 -2.55 16.98 -5.19
CA GLN A 12 -3.29 16.40 -4.06
C GLN A 12 -4.76 16.82 -4.06
N ASP A 13 -5.03 18.12 -4.31
CA ASP A 13 -6.39 18.65 -4.41
C ASP A 13 -7.13 18.10 -5.63
N LEU A 14 -6.42 17.90 -6.74
CA LEU A 14 -6.98 17.32 -7.96
C LEU A 14 -7.41 15.86 -7.73
N LEU A 15 -6.57 15.06 -7.10
CA LEU A 15 -6.85 13.67 -6.74
C LEU A 15 -7.88 13.54 -5.62
N GLY A 16 -8.15 14.63 -4.90
CA GLY A 16 -9.07 14.63 -3.77
C GLY A 16 -8.53 13.95 -2.52
N ILE A 17 -7.22 13.73 -2.44
CA ILE A 17 -6.52 13.17 -1.28
C ILE A 17 -6.34 14.30 -0.26
N LYS A 18 -6.70 14.05 1.01
CA LYS A 18 -6.53 15.02 2.10
C LYS A 18 -5.31 14.68 2.96
N THR A 19 -5.36 13.54 3.63
CA THR A 19 -4.30 13.13 4.55
C THR A 19 -4.36 11.64 4.82
N PHE A 20 -3.25 11.08 5.32
CA PHE A 20 -3.24 9.73 5.89
C PHE A 20 -3.87 9.76 7.28
N THR A 21 -4.71 8.78 7.55
CA THR A 21 -5.32 8.60 8.87
C THR A 21 -4.70 7.40 9.58
N ARG A 22 -5.15 7.14 10.80
CA ARG A 22 -4.75 5.93 11.54
C ARG A 22 -5.18 4.64 10.81
N TYR A 23 -6.24 4.69 10.03
CA TYR A 23 -6.86 3.49 9.44
C TYR A 23 -6.67 3.40 7.92
N GLY A 24 -6.32 4.49 7.27
CA GLY A 24 -6.21 4.51 5.82
C GLY A 24 -5.91 5.89 5.24
N LEU A 25 -6.67 6.28 4.23
CA LEU A 25 -6.50 7.50 3.46
C LEU A 25 -7.78 8.33 3.47
N SER A 26 -7.72 9.54 4.02
CA SER A 26 -8.84 10.50 3.97
C SER A 26 -8.88 11.18 2.61
N THR A 27 -10.06 11.18 1.98
CA THR A 27 -10.33 11.82 0.69
C THR A 27 -11.50 12.80 0.78
N LYS A 28 -11.75 13.54 -0.29
CA LYS A 28 -12.95 14.39 -0.40
C LYS A 28 -14.26 13.59 -0.29
N ASN A 29 -14.23 12.31 -0.67
CA ASN A 29 -15.39 11.42 -0.76
C ASN A 29 -15.50 10.42 0.40
N GLY A 30 -14.77 10.65 1.50
CA GLY A 30 -14.72 9.77 2.65
C GLY A 30 -13.34 9.15 2.87
N GLU A 31 -13.26 8.25 3.84
CA GLU A 31 -12.02 7.53 4.15
C GLU A 31 -11.95 6.20 3.40
N LEU A 32 -10.78 5.85 2.90
CA LEU A 32 -10.47 4.58 2.25
C LEU A 32 -9.60 3.74 3.17
N VAL A 33 -10.04 2.52 3.46
CA VAL A 33 -9.26 1.53 4.20
C VAL A 33 -8.85 0.43 3.24
N PHE A 34 -7.57 0.09 3.23
CA PHE A 34 -6.96 -0.83 2.28
C PHE A 34 -6.57 -2.12 2.97
N TYR A 35 -6.90 -3.24 2.34
CA TYR A 35 -6.50 -4.58 2.76
C TYR A 35 -5.74 -5.24 1.62
N LEU A 36 -4.48 -5.58 1.88
CA LEU A 36 -3.69 -6.38 0.96
C LEU A 36 -4.08 -7.84 1.10
N VAL A 37 -4.47 -8.44 -0.02
CA VAL A 37 -4.97 -9.82 -0.09
C VAL A 37 -3.87 -10.73 -0.62
N SER A 38 -3.54 -11.79 0.10
CA SER A 38 -2.62 -12.83 -0.36
C SER A 38 -3.23 -13.61 -1.52
N PRO A 39 -2.57 -13.65 -2.70
CA PRO A 39 -3.10 -14.38 -3.84
C PRO A 39 -3.12 -15.89 -3.58
N THR A 40 -4.16 -16.56 -4.05
CA THR A 40 -4.25 -18.03 -4.00
C THR A 40 -3.94 -18.61 -5.38
N ASN A 41 -3.02 -19.54 -5.46
CA ASN A 41 -2.76 -20.26 -6.70
C ASN A 41 -3.90 -21.25 -6.98
N ILE A 42 -4.81 -20.88 -7.86
CA ILE A 42 -5.97 -21.72 -8.23
C ILE A 42 -5.59 -22.95 -9.04
N SER A 43 -4.41 -22.97 -9.69
CA SER A 43 -3.97 -24.11 -10.53
C SER A 43 -3.71 -25.39 -9.74
N VAL A 44 -3.51 -25.29 -8.43
CA VAL A 44 -3.28 -26.44 -7.54
C VAL A 44 -4.52 -26.83 -6.74
N LEU A 45 -5.64 -26.12 -6.92
CA LEU A 45 -6.87 -26.38 -6.21
C LEU A 45 -7.77 -27.34 -6.98
N SER A 46 -8.56 -28.14 -6.24
CA SER A 46 -9.66 -28.92 -6.84
C SER A 46 -10.78 -27.99 -7.32
N HIS A 47 -11.58 -28.44 -8.29
CA HIS A 47 -12.75 -27.70 -8.78
C HIS A 47 -13.69 -27.28 -7.64
N THR A 48 -14.00 -28.20 -6.73
CA THR A 48 -14.83 -27.93 -5.55
C THR A 48 -14.23 -26.85 -4.64
N SER A 49 -12.90 -26.83 -4.47
CA SER A 49 -12.23 -25.81 -3.67
C SER A 49 -12.32 -24.43 -4.34
N ILE A 50 -12.26 -24.37 -5.67
CA ILE A 50 -12.42 -23.14 -6.44
C ILE A 50 -13.86 -22.62 -6.29
N GLU A 51 -14.87 -23.48 -6.46
CA GLU A 51 -16.28 -23.13 -6.27
C GLU A 51 -16.55 -22.60 -4.85
N THR A 52 -15.99 -23.24 -3.84
CA THR A 52 -16.08 -22.78 -2.45
C THR A 52 -15.48 -21.36 -2.29
N LYS A 53 -14.31 -21.10 -2.86
CA LYS A 53 -13.70 -19.75 -2.80
C LYS A 53 -14.53 -18.70 -3.54
N ILE A 54 -15.12 -19.05 -4.68
CA ILE A 54 -16.03 -18.14 -5.40
C ILE A 54 -17.25 -17.83 -4.54
N HIS A 55 -17.84 -18.84 -3.89
CA HIS A 55 -18.98 -18.65 -2.99
C HIS A 55 -18.60 -17.76 -1.80
N HIS A 56 -17.44 -17.96 -1.19
CA HIS A 56 -16.95 -17.13 -0.09
C HIS A 56 -16.75 -15.68 -0.51
N LEU A 57 -16.18 -15.43 -1.71
CA LEU A 57 -16.06 -14.07 -2.26
C LEU A 57 -17.43 -13.42 -2.48
N MET A 58 -18.39 -14.18 -3.02
CA MET A 58 -19.76 -13.70 -3.22
C MET A 58 -20.42 -13.34 -1.88
N MET A 59 -20.21 -14.15 -0.83
CA MET A 59 -20.73 -13.86 0.51
C MET A 59 -20.09 -12.61 1.11
N LEU A 60 -18.77 -12.44 0.97
CA LEU A 60 -18.08 -11.25 1.42
C LEU A 60 -18.64 -9.97 0.76
N LEU A 61 -18.75 -9.97 -0.57
CA LEU A 61 -19.26 -8.82 -1.32
C LEU A 61 -20.76 -8.55 -1.08
N SER A 62 -21.54 -9.59 -0.78
CA SER A 62 -22.95 -9.43 -0.40
C SER A 62 -23.12 -8.82 1.00
N THR A 63 -22.20 -9.15 1.91
CA THR A 63 -22.21 -8.63 3.28
C THR A 63 -21.66 -7.19 3.34
N HIS A 64 -20.68 -6.88 2.49
CA HIS A 64 -20.03 -5.58 2.43
C HIS A 64 -20.03 -5.04 0.98
N PRO A 65 -21.16 -4.55 0.48
CA PRO A 65 -21.30 -4.07 -0.90
C PRO A 65 -20.48 -2.81 -1.20
N GLU A 66 -19.95 -2.14 -0.18
CA GLU A 66 -19.08 -0.99 -0.27
C GLU A 66 -17.60 -1.34 -0.50
N ILE A 67 -17.26 -2.64 -0.56
CA ILE A 67 -15.91 -3.10 -0.89
C ILE A 67 -15.67 -3.00 -2.38
N GLU A 68 -14.56 -2.38 -2.74
CA GLU A 68 -14.03 -2.35 -4.11
C GLU A 68 -12.86 -3.34 -4.21
N ILE A 69 -12.76 -4.08 -5.31
CA ILE A 69 -11.62 -4.95 -5.61
C ILE A 69 -10.70 -4.19 -6.55
N VAL A 70 -9.45 -4.01 -6.14
CA VAL A 70 -8.40 -3.37 -6.94
C VAL A 70 -7.33 -4.39 -7.27
N CYS A 71 -6.97 -4.46 -8.55
CA CYS A 71 -5.85 -5.26 -9.04
C CYS A 71 -4.83 -4.31 -9.67
N THR A 72 -3.58 -4.39 -9.22
CA THR A 72 -2.48 -3.58 -9.73
C THR A 72 -1.22 -4.43 -9.84
N ASP A 73 -0.21 -3.93 -10.51
CA ASP A 73 1.10 -4.56 -10.51
C ASP A 73 1.71 -4.49 -9.11
N SER A 74 2.41 -5.53 -8.72
CA SER A 74 3.11 -5.57 -7.43
C SER A 74 4.47 -4.92 -7.59
N GLN A 75 4.81 -4.06 -6.63
CA GLN A 75 6.18 -3.60 -6.44
C GLN A 75 6.69 -4.15 -5.10
N GLU A 76 7.12 -5.40 -5.13
CA GLU A 76 7.88 -5.92 -4.00
C GLU A 76 9.20 -5.17 -3.91
N CYS A 77 9.46 -4.63 -2.73
CA CYS A 77 10.65 -3.84 -2.46
C CYS A 77 11.49 -4.55 -1.40
N PHE A 78 12.68 -4.96 -1.79
CA PHE A 78 13.65 -5.58 -0.89
C PHE A 78 14.76 -4.62 -0.47
N ASP A 79 14.54 -3.31 -0.59
CA ASP A 79 15.58 -2.29 -0.37
C ASP A 79 16.11 -2.32 1.06
N ASP A 80 15.27 -2.50 2.06
CA ASP A 80 15.69 -2.64 3.46
C ASP A 80 16.57 -3.89 3.65
N ASN A 81 16.18 -5.01 3.04
CA ASN A 81 16.93 -6.26 3.08
C ASN A 81 18.28 -6.12 2.35
N LYS A 82 18.30 -5.46 1.20
CA LYS A 82 19.52 -5.15 0.45
C LYS A 82 20.43 -4.21 1.23
N ALA A 83 19.88 -3.16 1.82
CA ALA A 83 20.64 -2.22 2.66
C ALA A 83 21.30 -2.94 3.83
N PHE A 84 20.60 -3.85 4.50
CA PHE A 84 21.15 -4.68 5.56
C PHE A 84 22.31 -5.56 5.04
N LEU A 85 22.11 -6.28 3.93
CA LEU A 85 23.16 -7.15 3.35
C LEU A 85 24.38 -6.35 2.90
N LEU A 86 24.18 -5.18 2.29
CA LEU A 86 25.25 -4.30 1.86
C LEU A 86 26.05 -3.74 3.05
N ASN A 87 25.38 -3.38 4.15
CA ASN A 87 26.07 -2.95 5.37
C ASN A 87 26.90 -4.10 5.96
N ARG A 88 26.33 -5.32 6.04
CA ARG A 88 27.10 -6.51 6.47
C ARG A 88 28.27 -6.78 5.55
N LEU A 89 28.11 -6.61 4.23
CA LEU A 89 29.19 -6.79 3.26
C LEU A 89 30.35 -5.80 3.46
N ARG A 90 30.06 -4.58 3.91
CA ARG A 90 31.10 -3.57 4.23
C ARG A 90 31.91 -3.93 5.47
N GLU A 91 31.26 -4.48 6.48
CA GLU A 91 31.87 -4.84 7.77
C GLU A 91 32.60 -6.21 7.74
N GLU A 92 32.16 -7.12 6.88
CA GLU A 92 32.66 -8.49 6.81
C GLU A 92 34.08 -8.55 6.21
N GLN A 93 35.01 -9.21 6.88
CA GLN A 93 36.40 -9.37 6.44
C GLN A 93 36.65 -10.74 5.79
N ASN A 94 35.84 -11.77 6.09
CA ASN A 94 36.05 -13.10 5.57
C ASN A 94 35.64 -13.14 4.08
N PRO A 95 36.57 -13.49 3.13
CA PRO A 95 36.29 -13.49 1.69
C PRO A 95 35.18 -14.46 1.28
N GLN A 96 35.04 -15.59 1.97
CA GLN A 96 34.01 -16.58 1.66
C GLN A 96 32.62 -16.06 2.07
N VAL A 97 32.50 -15.43 3.22
CA VAL A 97 31.26 -14.81 3.69
C VAL A 97 30.88 -13.63 2.79
N ARG A 98 31.85 -12.79 2.39
CA ARG A 98 31.62 -11.71 1.42
C ARG A 98 31.08 -12.21 0.09
N LYS A 99 31.60 -13.36 -0.40
CA LYS A 99 31.11 -13.98 -1.64
C LYS A 99 29.65 -14.45 -1.49
N LEU A 100 29.30 -14.98 -0.31
CA LEU A 100 27.91 -15.40 -0.03
C LEU A 100 26.97 -14.21 0.02
N LEU A 101 27.31 -13.17 0.79
CA LEU A 101 26.50 -11.94 0.88
C LEU A 101 26.25 -11.29 -0.49
N ARG A 102 27.25 -11.27 -1.38
CA ARG A 102 27.04 -10.79 -2.75
C ARG A 102 26.01 -11.62 -3.53
N LYS A 103 26.08 -12.95 -3.40
CA LYS A 103 25.08 -13.83 -4.03
C LYS A 103 23.68 -13.59 -3.49
N ASP A 104 23.55 -13.29 -2.19
CA ASP A 104 22.25 -13.00 -1.58
C ASP A 104 21.70 -11.65 -2.10
N VAL A 105 22.55 -10.64 -2.29
CA VAL A 105 22.14 -9.37 -2.93
C VAL A 105 21.71 -9.62 -4.37
N ASP A 106 22.50 -10.35 -5.17
CA ASP A 106 22.17 -10.71 -6.56
C ASP A 106 20.87 -11.55 -6.65
N PHE A 107 20.59 -12.37 -5.64
CA PHE A 107 19.34 -13.12 -5.55
C PHE A 107 18.15 -12.20 -5.29
N LEU A 108 18.27 -11.23 -4.35
CA LEU A 108 17.21 -10.26 -4.08
C LEU A 108 16.92 -9.39 -5.31
N ASP A 109 17.94 -8.99 -6.08
CA ASP A 109 17.74 -8.22 -7.31
C ASP A 109 16.96 -9.00 -8.36
N ARG A 110 17.27 -10.29 -8.54
CA ARG A 110 16.52 -11.16 -9.46
C ARG A 110 15.10 -11.43 -8.97
N ALA A 111 14.93 -11.73 -7.68
CA ALA A 111 13.62 -11.95 -7.09
C ALA A 111 12.74 -10.70 -7.24
N GLN A 112 13.28 -9.50 -7.01
CA GLN A 112 12.55 -8.24 -7.20
C GLN A 112 12.13 -8.04 -8.66
N ALA A 113 13.01 -8.34 -9.63
CA ALA A 113 12.68 -8.24 -11.05
C ALA A 113 11.59 -9.25 -11.47
N GLU A 114 11.63 -10.48 -10.96
CA GLU A 114 10.59 -11.49 -11.21
C GLU A 114 9.24 -11.11 -10.55
N MET A 115 9.27 -10.60 -9.32
CA MET A 115 8.07 -10.22 -8.58
C MET A 115 7.47 -8.89 -9.07
N SER A 116 8.20 -8.04 -9.75
CA SER A 116 7.68 -6.80 -10.35
C SER A 116 6.60 -7.05 -11.42
N THR A 117 6.54 -8.27 -11.97
CA THR A 117 5.48 -8.70 -12.90
C THR A 117 4.30 -9.38 -12.20
N ALA A 118 4.38 -9.61 -10.89
CA ALA A 118 3.30 -10.18 -10.11
C ALA A 118 2.17 -9.17 -9.93
N ARG A 119 0.95 -9.66 -9.78
CA ARG A 119 -0.21 -8.82 -9.50
C ARG A 119 -0.49 -8.77 -8.01
N GLN A 120 -0.86 -7.59 -7.55
CA GLN A 120 -1.29 -7.33 -6.19
C GLN A 120 -2.80 -7.13 -6.17
N PHE A 121 -3.47 -7.73 -5.21
CA PHE A 121 -4.92 -7.64 -5.04
C PHE A 121 -5.24 -6.96 -3.71
N LEU A 122 -6.16 -6.00 -3.77
CA LEU A 122 -6.62 -5.27 -2.60
C LEU A 122 -8.13 -5.30 -2.50
N PHE A 123 -8.62 -5.41 -1.26
CA PHE A 123 -9.97 -4.96 -0.93
C PHE A 123 -9.88 -3.55 -0.39
N VAL A 124 -10.68 -2.65 -0.95
CA VAL A 124 -10.73 -1.25 -0.53
C VAL A 124 -12.12 -0.96 0.01
N LEU A 125 -12.19 -0.67 1.31
CA LEU A 125 -13.45 -0.26 1.95
C LEU A 125 -13.60 1.25 1.85
N ARG A 126 -14.70 1.71 1.28
CA ARG A 126 -15.03 3.13 1.15
C ARG A 126 -16.00 3.57 2.24
N CYS A 127 -15.49 4.29 3.23
CA CYS A 127 -16.26 4.84 4.36
C CYS A 127 -16.76 6.27 4.03
N LYS A 128 -17.99 6.38 3.50
CA LYS A 128 -18.60 7.68 3.17
C LYS A 128 -19.29 8.27 4.41
N ASN A 129 -18.99 9.54 4.73
CA ASN A 129 -19.64 10.30 5.80
C ASN A 129 -19.60 9.61 7.18
N MET A 130 -18.59 8.79 7.44
CA MET A 130 -18.40 8.10 8.72
C MET A 130 -17.48 8.90 9.63
N LYS A 131 -17.77 8.88 10.94
CA LYS A 131 -16.86 9.38 11.98
C LYS A 131 -15.71 8.37 12.18
N PRO A 132 -14.54 8.78 12.70
CA PRO A 132 -13.39 7.90 12.90
C PRO A 132 -13.70 6.61 13.68
N GLU A 133 -14.58 6.69 14.68
CA GLU A 133 -15.03 5.53 15.47
C GLU A 133 -15.86 4.54 14.63
N GLN A 134 -16.69 5.07 13.74
CA GLN A 134 -17.49 4.25 12.81
C GLN A 134 -16.60 3.61 11.75
N VAL A 135 -15.57 4.32 11.25
CA VAL A 135 -14.56 3.77 10.34
C VAL A 135 -13.83 2.61 11.00
N PHE A 136 -13.43 2.77 12.27
CA PHE A 136 -12.78 1.68 13.03
C PHE A 136 -13.67 0.45 13.15
N THR A 137 -14.94 0.65 13.51
CA THR A 137 -15.91 -0.46 13.64
C THR A 137 -16.16 -1.15 12.31
N ALA A 138 -16.38 -0.38 11.23
CA ALA A 138 -16.58 -0.92 9.88
C ALA A 138 -15.33 -1.67 9.39
N ALA A 139 -14.14 -1.10 9.58
CA ALA A 139 -12.89 -1.72 9.19
C ALA A 139 -12.67 -3.07 9.91
N ASN A 140 -12.93 -3.15 11.20
CA ASN A 140 -12.79 -4.40 11.95
C ASN A 140 -13.86 -5.43 11.54
N ALA A 141 -15.08 -5.00 11.22
CA ALA A 141 -16.13 -5.89 10.71
C ALA A 141 -15.73 -6.52 9.38
N VAL A 142 -15.19 -5.72 8.44
CA VAL A 142 -14.68 -6.22 7.17
C VAL A 142 -13.53 -7.20 7.38
N GLU A 143 -12.54 -6.86 8.20
CA GLU A 143 -11.38 -7.71 8.48
C GLU A 143 -11.80 -9.08 9.06
N LYS A 144 -12.76 -9.05 9.97
CA LYS A 144 -13.36 -10.27 10.54
C LYS A 144 -14.04 -11.11 9.46
N THR A 145 -14.92 -10.50 8.64
CA THR A 145 -15.63 -11.22 7.57
C THR A 145 -14.65 -11.77 6.52
N VAL A 146 -13.63 -11.01 6.12
CA VAL A 146 -12.58 -11.47 5.19
C VAL A 146 -11.90 -12.73 5.72
N SER A 147 -11.53 -12.73 7.01
CA SER A 147 -10.92 -13.89 7.67
C SER A 147 -11.88 -15.08 7.78
N GLU A 148 -13.13 -14.85 8.16
CA GLU A 148 -14.17 -15.90 8.26
C GLU A 148 -14.49 -16.55 6.91
N GLN A 149 -14.38 -15.78 5.80
CA GLN A 149 -14.51 -16.29 4.44
C GLN A 149 -13.22 -16.92 3.90
N GLY A 150 -12.20 -17.12 4.74
CA GLY A 150 -10.97 -17.82 4.40
C GLY A 150 -10.06 -17.07 3.42
N PHE A 151 -10.12 -15.74 3.40
CA PHE A 151 -9.16 -14.91 2.70
C PHE A 151 -8.07 -14.47 3.67
N GLU A 152 -6.82 -14.65 3.27
CA GLU A 152 -5.69 -14.05 3.97
C GLU A 152 -5.53 -12.61 3.49
N ALA A 153 -5.80 -11.66 4.38
CA ALA A 153 -5.61 -10.26 4.10
C ALA A 153 -5.14 -9.53 5.35
N HIS A 154 -4.35 -8.48 5.17
CA HIS A 154 -3.99 -7.58 6.25
C HIS A 154 -4.27 -6.13 5.91
N ARG A 155 -4.60 -5.35 6.93
CA ARG A 155 -4.81 -3.91 6.76
C ARG A 155 -3.49 -3.22 6.50
N MET A 156 -3.41 -2.48 5.38
CA MET A 156 -2.21 -1.78 4.96
C MET A 156 -1.88 -0.62 5.90
N LYS A 157 -0.60 -0.49 6.21
CA LYS A 157 -0.04 0.65 6.95
C LYS A 157 0.27 1.81 6.00
N LYS A 158 0.50 3.02 6.56
CA LYS A 158 0.82 4.24 5.81
C LYS A 158 1.91 4.01 4.74
N ALA A 159 3.01 3.33 5.09
CA ALA A 159 4.09 3.05 4.14
C ALA A 159 3.66 2.17 2.97
N GLU A 160 2.86 1.14 3.22
CA GLU A 160 2.32 0.25 2.19
C GLU A 160 1.33 0.99 1.28
N ILE A 161 0.46 1.83 1.85
CA ILE A 161 -0.48 2.66 1.08
C ILE A 161 0.29 3.66 0.20
N LYS A 162 1.37 4.27 0.69
CA LYS A 162 2.21 5.16 -0.10
C LYS A 162 2.81 4.43 -1.32
N ARG A 163 3.37 3.23 -1.12
CA ARG A 163 3.91 2.40 -2.21
C ARG A 163 2.82 2.04 -3.22
N PHE A 164 1.66 1.59 -2.73
CA PHE A 164 0.52 1.28 -3.59
C PHE A 164 0.12 2.50 -4.44
N LEU A 165 -0.04 3.68 -3.85
CA LEU A 165 -0.41 4.89 -4.58
C LEU A 165 0.66 5.29 -5.60
N ALA A 166 1.94 5.13 -5.28
CA ALA A 166 3.02 5.41 -6.21
C ALA A 166 2.96 4.48 -7.43
N THR A 167 2.75 3.19 -7.22
CA THR A 167 2.56 2.22 -8.30
C THR A 167 1.30 2.53 -9.11
N TYR A 168 0.20 2.82 -8.44
CA TYR A 168 -1.08 3.11 -9.07
C TYR A 168 -1.04 4.37 -9.96
N PHE A 169 -0.25 5.38 -9.59
CA PHE A 169 -0.06 6.60 -10.36
C PHE A 169 1.21 6.60 -11.21
N GLU A 170 1.86 5.44 -11.40
CA GLU A 170 3.08 5.29 -12.19
C GLU A 170 4.20 6.24 -11.78
N ALA A 171 4.24 6.60 -10.49
CA ALA A 171 5.30 7.45 -9.98
C ALA A 171 6.63 6.70 -10.03
N SER A 172 7.66 7.33 -10.59
CA SER A 172 9.01 6.79 -10.59
C SER A 172 9.51 6.66 -9.15
N MET A 173 9.53 5.44 -8.63
CA MET A 173 10.13 5.11 -7.34
C MET A 173 11.63 4.89 -7.55
N ASN A 174 12.38 5.97 -7.63
CA ASN A 174 13.84 5.89 -7.66
C ASN A 174 14.34 5.75 -6.21
N GLY A 175 14.44 4.50 -5.74
CA GLY A 175 15.13 4.13 -4.51
C GLY A 175 14.59 4.81 -3.24
N ASP A 176 14.71 4.11 -2.12
CA ASP A 176 14.66 4.58 -0.74
C ASP A 176 13.55 5.55 -0.30
N ALA A 177 12.82 5.07 0.70
CA ALA A 177 11.99 5.86 1.61
C ALA A 177 11.31 7.06 0.96
N MET A 178 10.04 6.89 0.62
CA MET A 178 9.20 8.06 0.32
C MET A 178 9.25 8.99 1.53
N PRO A 179 9.89 10.17 1.42
CA PRO A 179 9.97 11.08 2.55
C PRO A 179 8.55 11.44 2.99
N ASP A 180 8.34 11.53 4.30
CA ASP A 180 7.14 12.13 4.86
C ASP A 180 7.20 13.64 4.64
N GLY A 181 7.10 14.06 3.38
CA GLY A 181 6.98 15.45 3.02
C GLY A 181 5.55 15.90 3.31
N ASP A 182 5.24 16.18 4.56
CA ASP A 182 3.91 16.68 4.95
C ASP A 182 3.70 18.14 4.55
N GLY A 183 4.64 18.75 3.84
CA GLY A 183 4.54 20.18 3.48
C GLY A 183 4.65 21.11 4.70
N GLU A 184 4.54 20.62 5.92
CA GLU A 184 4.65 21.40 7.16
C GLU A 184 6.01 22.11 7.27
N GLN A 185 7.06 21.49 6.77
CA GLN A 185 8.39 22.10 6.71
C GLN A 185 8.46 23.36 5.83
N TYR A 186 7.44 23.62 5.02
CA TYR A 186 7.33 24.81 4.16
C TYR A 186 6.34 25.85 4.70
N LEU A 187 5.59 25.55 5.76
CA LEU A 187 4.63 26.47 6.37
C LEU A 187 5.27 27.33 7.46
N GLU A 188 6.38 26.91 8.05
CA GLU A 188 7.07 27.64 9.12
C GLU A 188 7.99 28.79 8.61
N GLN A 189 8.18 28.93 7.30
CA GLN A 189 9.09 29.95 6.74
C GLN A 189 8.40 31.31 6.40
N GLU A 190 7.07 31.39 6.50
CA GLU A 190 6.35 32.66 6.20
C GLU A 190 6.16 33.59 7.41
N GLU A 191 6.50 33.18 8.65
CA GLU A 191 6.32 34.00 9.86
C GLU A 191 7.58 34.76 10.33
N GLU A 192 8.77 34.53 9.75
CA GLU A 192 10.00 35.25 10.15
C GLU A 192 10.34 36.51 9.34
N ASP A 193 9.56 36.85 8.30
CA ASP A 193 9.83 38.05 7.45
C ASP A 193 8.72 39.11 7.50
N ALA A 194 8.04 39.28 8.64
CA ALA A 194 7.05 40.36 8.84
C ALA A 194 7.46 41.35 9.95
#